data_37f0abd2630ca2afbb924a11a4374d5d
#
_entry.id   37f0abd2630ca2afbb924a11a4374d5d
#
_cell.length_a   1.000
_cell.length_b   1.000
_cell.length_c   1.000
_cell.angle_alpha   90.00
_cell.angle_beta   90.00
_cell.angle_gamma   90.00
#
_symmetry.space_group_name_H-M   'P 1'
#
loop_
_entity.id
_entity.type
_entity.pdbx_description
1 polymer ?
#
loop_
_entity_poly.entity_id
_entity_poly.type
_entity_poly.pdbx_seq_one_letter_code
_entity_poly.pdbx_strand_id
1 'polypeptide(L)'
;MIFYVVFYAAAFFLFYHLIDRIVKKNKKSEQGKQGQQNRQNTVIKKSAPRTVRYTTPGNGIWPLFEDALRQHHLLIAGKTGSGKSVVENGIIDTLLHRLPFDKLGNAQMILIDPKGNELYKYAKLPHTLVYAYQPEEMLKALQYAMDLTAERFQVLRETGDDYYNGSDVYVFIDEFADLMTTQGKTVKPLIQRLCQLGRAARVHVVICTQTPIAKVIPTEIKCNFDSRFGLRTRSAQDSRNIIGKTGLELLPEYGEGYYMTPKEESYYKIPYVTKDEIRETIAWWEDQMQQNGLNPRKAA
;
A
#
# COMPACT_ATOMS: atom_id res chain seq x y z
N MET A 1 9.54 80.49 -33.11
CA MET A 1 9.35 80.29 -31.65
C MET A 1 8.30 79.23 -31.31
N ILE A 2 7.20 79.14 -32.04
CA ILE A 2 6.10 78.19 -31.77
C ILE A 2 6.53 76.71 -32.03
N PHE A 3 7.38 76.45 -33.01
CA PHE A 3 7.87 75.09 -33.31
C PHE A 3 8.73 74.44 -32.20
N TYR A 4 9.50 75.23 -31.48
CA TYR A 4 10.32 74.75 -30.38
C TYR A 4 9.49 74.35 -29.14
N VAL A 5 8.43 75.11 -28.86
CA VAL A 5 7.53 74.82 -27.72
C VAL A 5 6.78 73.51 -27.93
N VAL A 6 6.30 73.26 -29.14
CA VAL A 6 5.56 72.04 -29.47
C VAL A 6 6.48 70.80 -29.42
N PHE A 7 7.78 70.95 -29.87
CA PHE A 7 8.76 69.85 -29.83
C PHE A 7 9.13 69.49 -28.40
N TYR A 8 9.35 70.49 -27.52
CA TYR A 8 9.63 70.23 -26.11
C TYR A 8 8.42 69.67 -25.35
N ALA A 9 7.23 70.06 -25.66
CA ALA A 9 6.02 69.50 -25.06
C ALA A 9 5.79 68.05 -25.47
N ALA A 10 6.04 67.71 -26.76
CA ALA A 10 5.95 66.32 -27.22
C ALA A 10 7.08 65.42 -26.60
N ALA A 11 8.31 65.94 -26.53
CA ALA A 11 9.40 65.23 -25.89
C ALA A 11 9.14 65.00 -24.39
N PHE A 12 8.61 66.00 -23.70
CA PHE A 12 8.27 65.88 -22.26
C PHE A 12 7.12 64.85 -22.04
N PHE A 13 6.13 64.84 -22.94
CA PHE A 13 5.03 63.87 -22.87
C PHE A 13 5.50 62.44 -23.12
N LEU A 14 6.39 62.24 -24.11
CA LEU A 14 6.99 60.94 -24.36
C LEU A 14 7.88 60.47 -23.19
N PHE A 15 8.65 61.35 -22.61
CA PHE A 15 9.50 61.07 -21.43
C PHE A 15 8.66 60.71 -20.20
N TYR A 16 7.58 61.45 -19.96
CA TYR A 16 6.62 61.19 -18.90
C TYR A 16 5.99 59.81 -19.04
N HIS A 17 5.55 59.47 -20.25
CA HIS A 17 4.97 58.15 -20.54
C HIS A 17 5.98 57.01 -20.41
N LEU A 18 7.26 57.28 -20.72
CA LEU A 18 8.34 56.30 -20.54
C LEU A 18 8.62 56.03 -19.07
N ILE A 19 8.70 57.10 -18.26
CA ILE A 19 8.87 56.98 -16.80
C ILE A 19 7.66 56.27 -16.16
N ASP A 20 6.42 56.61 -16.53
CA ASP A 20 5.22 55.94 -16.00
C ASP A 20 5.21 54.44 -16.35
N ARG A 21 5.65 54.05 -17.54
CA ARG A 21 5.84 52.61 -17.90
C ARG A 21 6.91 51.94 -17.09
N ILE A 22 8.04 52.59 -16.80
CA ILE A 22 9.14 52.05 -16.01
C ILE A 22 8.66 51.86 -14.55
N VAL A 23 8.00 52.86 -13.96
CA VAL A 23 7.45 52.80 -12.59
C VAL A 23 6.39 51.72 -12.46
N LYS A 24 5.46 51.59 -13.46
CA LYS A 24 4.49 50.50 -13.47
C LYS A 24 5.12 49.12 -13.62
N LYS A 25 6.19 49.00 -14.42
CA LYS A 25 6.93 47.75 -14.57
C LYS A 25 7.67 47.35 -13.29
N ASN A 26 8.28 48.33 -12.60
CA ASN A 26 8.95 48.09 -11.33
C ASN A 26 7.95 47.72 -10.19
N LYS A 27 6.80 48.41 -10.10
CA LYS A 27 5.73 48.03 -9.15
C LYS A 27 5.20 46.61 -9.41
N LYS A 28 5.05 46.19 -10.68
CA LYS A 28 4.68 44.80 -11.01
C LYS A 28 5.76 43.79 -10.62
N SER A 29 7.02 44.16 -10.76
CA SER A 29 8.14 43.29 -10.36
C SER A 29 8.28 43.16 -8.86
N GLU A 30 8.01 44.22 -8.09
CA GLU A 30 7.99 44.18 -6.61
C GLU A 30 6.79 43.42 -6.07
N GLN A 31 5.61 43.57 -6.67
CA GLN A 31 4.43 42.77 -6.32
C GLN A 31 4.63 41.28 -6.66
N GLY A 32 5.34 40.98 -7.77
CA GLY A 32 5.75 39.61 -8.10
C GLY A 32 6.74 39.02 -7.10
N LYS A 33 7.71 39.80 -6.61
CA LYS A 33 8.67 39.39 -5.58
C LYS A 33 8.02 39.23 -4.22
N GLN A 34 7.13 40.11 -3.81
CA GLN A 34 6.33 39.95 -2.57
C GLN A 34 5.37 38.75 -2.64
N GLY A 35 4.79 38.48 -3.83
CA GLY A 35 3.97 37.29 -4.05
C GLY A 35 4.78 35.98 -4.02
N GLN A 36 6.04 36.00 -4.46
CA GLN A 36 6.95 34.86 -4.34
C GLN A 36 7.50 34.69 -2.92
N GLN A 37 7.82 35.77 -2.22
CA GLN A 37 8.24 35.72 -0.82
C GLN A 37 7.10 35.30 0.12
N ASN A 38 5.85 35.73 -0.14
CA ASN A 38 4.68 35.21 0.54
C ASN A 38 4.35 33.75 0.18
N ARG A 39 4.71 33.27 -1.02
CA ARG A 39 4.60 31.84 -1.36
C ARG A 39 5.71 30.99 -0.73
N GLN A 40 6.88 31.53 -0.49
CA GLN A 40 7.95 30.87 0.29
C GLN A 40 7.73 30.95 1.80
N ASN A 41 7.06 32.00 2.29
CA ASN A 41 6.59 32.13 3.66
C ASN A 41 5.19 31.53 3.90
N THR A 42 4.56 30.90 2.89
CA THR A 42 3.48 29.93 3.15
C THR A 42 4.12 28.70 3.78
N VAL A 43 4.63 28.96 4.94
CA VAL A 43 4.69 28.13 6.12
C VAL A 43 4.59 26.66 5.72
N ILE A 44 5.70 26.00 5.80
CA ILE A 44 5.72 24.71 6.51
C ILE A 44 4.86 24.94 7.76
N LYS A 45 3.52 24.79 7.65
CA LYS A 45 2.66 24.56 8.79
C LYS A 45 3.28 23.32 9.40
N LYS A 46 4.06 23.50 10.48
CA LYS A 46 4.46 22.39 11.33
C LYS A 46 3.17 21.63 11.59
N SER A 47 3.02 20.46 10.96
CA SER A 47 1.90 19.59 11.24
C SER A 47 1.81 19.48 12.76
N ALA A 48 0.60 19.57 13.31
CA ALA A 48 0.40 19.33 14.72
C ALA A 48 1.18 18.08 15.13
N PRO A 49 1.79 18.04 16.32
CA PRO A 49 2.55 16.90 16.76
C PRO A 49 1.70 15.64 16.62
N ARG A 50 2.17 14.69 15.79
CA ARG A 50 1.47 13.42 15.56
C ARG A 50 1.69 12.53 16.76
N THR A 51 0.62 11.99 17.31
CA THR A 51 0.74 10.89 18.26
C THR A 51 1.07 9.62 17.48
N VAL A 52 2.25 9.06 17.69
CA VAL A 52 2.70 7.81 17.08
C VAL A 52 2.57 6.69 18.09
N ARG A 53 1.83 5.65 17.76
CA ARG A 53 1.67 4.46 18.60
C ARG A 53 2.83 3.50 18.40
N TYR A 54 3.20 2.82 19.46
CA TYR A 54 4.24 1.78 19.48
C TYR A 54 3.60 0.46 19.87
N THR A 55 4.09 -0.62 19.27
CA THR A 55 3.75 -1.99 19.68
C THR A 55 5.04 -2.76 19.96
N THR A 56 4.99 -3.69 20.90
CA THR A 56 6.10 -4.58 21.22
C THR A 56 5.68 -6.02 20.93
N PRO A 57 6.58 -6.87 20.40
CA PRO A 57 6.23 -8.25 20.09
C PRO A 57 6.08 -9.09 21.37
N GLY A 58 5.20 -10.09 21.30
CA GLY A 58 5.13 -11.18 22.25
C GLY A 58 5.29 -12.49 21.51
N ASN A 59 6.33 -13.28 21.84
CA ASN A 59 6.63 -14.55 21.16
C ASN A 59 6.70 -14.45 19.62
N GLY A 60 7.39 -13.42 19.09
CA GLY A 60 7.50 -13.19 17.65
C GLY A 60 6.24 -12.56 17.00
N ILE A 61 5.15 -12.40 17.75
CA ILE A 61 3.90 -11.84 17.24
C ILE A 61 3.84 -10.34 17.51
N TRP A 62 3.73 -9.55 16.46
CA TRP A 62 3.53 -8.12 16.56
C TRP A 62 2.04 -7.76 16.59
N PRO A 63 1.52 -7.12 17.67
CA PRO A 63 0.09 -6.81 17.80
C PRO A 63 -0.47 -6.01 16.62
N LEU A 64 0.31 -5.10 16.04
CA LEU A 64 -0.09 -4.32 14.86
C LEU A 64 -0.31 -5.22 13.63
N PHE A 65 0.58 -6.18 13.40
CA PHE A 65 0.48 -7.11 12.27
C PHE A 65 -0.55 -8.21 12.53
N GLU A 66 -0.71 -8.61 13.79
CA GLU A 66 -1.77 -9.53 14.17
C GLU A 66 -3.15 -8.92 13.95
N ASP A 67 -3.35 -7.63 14.29
CA ASP A 67 -4.59 -6.94 13.97
C ASP A 67 -4.84 -6.88 12.47
N ALA A 68 -3.78 -6.61 11.67
CA ALA A 68 -3.87 -6.62 10.21
C ALA A 68 -4.31 -7.97 9.64
N LEU A 69 -3.84 -9.09 10.21
CA LEU A 69 -4.25 -10.45 9.82
C LEU A 69 -5.71 -10.78 10.18
N ARG A 70 -6.31 -10.05 11.12
CA ARG A 70 -7.73 -10.18 11.45
C ARG A 70 -8.66 -9.41 10.51
N GLN A 71 -8.11 -8.56 9.66
CA GLN A 71 -8.88 -7.80 8.69
C GLN A 71 -9.21 -8.67 7.46
N HIS A 72 -10.34 -8.35 6.79
CA HIS A 72 -10.75 -9.16 5.65
C HIS A 72 -9.88 -8.95 4.42
N HIS A 73 -9.58 -7.68 4.10
CA HIS A 73 -8.69 -7.32 3.00
C HIS A 73 -7.81 -6.16 3.45
N LEU A 74 -6.57 -6.14 2.98
CA LEU A 74 -5.58 -5.17 3.38
C LEU A 74 -4.87 -4.55 2.17
N LEU A 75 -4.82 -3.22 2.15
CA LEU A 75 -4.02 -2.46 1.19
C LEU A 75 -2.78 -1.91 1.89
N ILE A 76 -1.60 -2.22 1.36
CA ILE A 76 -0.32 -1.68 1.78
C ILE A 76 0.22 -0.79 0.65
N ALA A 77 0.30 0.52 0.87
CA ALA A 77 0.69 1.43 -0.19
C ALA A 77 1.65 2.52 0.29
N GLY A 78 2.58 2.89 -0.59
CA GLY A 78 3.58 3.94 -0.34
C GLY A 78 4.64 3.96 -1.42
N LYS A 79 5.48 5.01 -1.47
CA LYS A 79 6.54 5.14 -2.47
C LYS A 79 7.58 4.01 -2.34
N THR A 80 8.41 3.83 -3.36
CA THR A 80 9.60 2.95 -3.30
C THR A 80 10.48 3.34 -2.11
N GLY A 81 10.95 2.36 -1.36
CA GLY A 81 11.80 2.57 -0.18
C GLY A 81 11.06 3.05 1.08
N SER A 82 9.73 3.12 1.08
CA SER A 82 8.95 3.56 2.25
C SER A 82 8.71 2.47 3.30
N GLY A 83 9.14 1.23 3.05
CA GLY A 83 8.99 0.12 3.99
C GLY A 83 7.81 -0.82 3.70
N LYS A 84 7.24 -0.83 2.47
CA LYS A 84 6.16 -1.78 2.11
C LYS A 84 6.53 -3.23 2.35
N SER A 85 7.69 -3.68 1.81
CA SER A 85 8.17 -5.04 2.02
C SER A 85 8.46 -5.35 3.49
N VAL A 86 8.77 -4.33 4.31
CA VAL A 86 8.92 -4.51 5.77
C VAL A 86 7.56 -4.84 6.40
N VAL A 87 6.51 -4.11 6.03
CA VAL A 87 5.15 -4.38 6.52
C VAL A 87 4.67 -5.75 6.04
N GLU A 88 4.81 -6.05 4.76
CA GLU A 88 4.37 -7.33 4.18
C GLU A 88 5.09 -8.51 4.81
N ASN A 89 6.41 -8.46 4.89
CA ASN A 89 7.21 -9.52 5.54
C ASN A 89 6.90 -9.64 7.03
N GLY A 90 6.68 -8.52 7.73
CA GLY A 90 6.30 -8.54 9.15
C GLY A 90 4.92 -9.18 9.37
N ILE A 91 3.97 -8.98 8.47
CA ILE A 91 2.66 -9.64 8.49
C ILE A 91 2.81 -11.15 8.25
N ILE A 92 3.61 -11.55 7.24
CA ILE A 92 3.86 -12.97 6.95
C ILE A 92 4.60 -13.64 8.11
N ASP A 93 5.63 -13.01 8.65
CA ASP A 93 6.38 -13.53 9.78
C ASP A 93 5.49 -13.70 11.02
N THR A 94 4.64 -12.71 11.33
CA THR A 94 3.63 -12.81 12.39
C THR A 94 2.63 -13.94 12.13
N LEU A 95 2.21 -14.15 10.88
CA LEU A 95 1.36 -15.28 10.50
C LEU A 95 2.04 -16.61 10.80
N LEU A 96 3.30 -16.76 10.43
CA LEU A 96 4.08 -17.97 10.66
C LEU A 96 4.30 -18.29 12.15
N HIS A 97 4.50 -17.27 12.98
CA HIS A 97 4.62 -17.43 14.45
C HIS A 97 3.28 -17.72 15.15
N ARG A 98 2.16 -17.28 14.56
CA ARG A 98 0.82 -17.48 15.12
C ARG A 98 0.37 -18.94 15.05
N LEU A 99 0.95 -19.72 14.17
CA LEU A 99 0.51 -21.08 13.87
C LEU A 99 1.48 -22.12 14.51
N PRO A 100 1.06 -22.80 15.55
CA PRO A 100 1.78 -23.98 15.99
C PRO A 100 1.74 -25.07 14.91
N PHE A 101 2.76 -25.90 14.85
CA PHE A 101 2.93 -26.93 13.83
C PHE A 101 1.73 -27.89 13.70
N ASP A 102 1.11 -28.25 14.82
CA ASP A 102 -0.08 -29.10 14.89
C ASP A 102 -1.35 -28.45 14.29
N LYS A 103 -1.28 -27.16 13.95
CA LYS A 103 -2.37 -26.37 13.37
C LYS A 103 -2.05 -25.80 11.98
N LEU A 104 -1.15 -26.45 11.25
CA LEU A 104 -0.75 -26.06 9.89
C LEU A 104 -1.91 -25.78 8.92
N GLY A 105 -3.08 -26.38 9.15
CA GLY A 105 -4.27 -26.14 8.37
C GLY A 105 -5.01 -24.82 8.67
N ASN A 106 -4.64 -24.11 9.73
CA ASN A 106 -5.44 -22.97 10.21
C ASN A 106 -5.20 -21.65 9.47
N ALA A 107 -4.08 -21.51 8.73
CA ALA A 107 -3.89 -20.42 7.78
C ALA A 107 -2.93 -20.85 6.67
N GLN A 108 -3.24 -20.42 5.46
CA GLN A 108 -2.51 -20.77 4.26
C GLN A 108 -2.29 -19.53 3.40
N MET A 109 -1.31 -19.59 2.49
CA MET A 109 -0.93 -18.47 1.64
C MET A 109 -0.97 -18.84 0.16
N ILE A 110 -1.43 -17.89 -0.64
CA ILE A 110 -1.24 -17.85 -2.09
C ILE A 110 -0.38 -16.61 -2.34
N LEU A 111 0.80 -16.80 -2.92
CA LEU A 111 1.80 -15.77 -3.09
C LEU A 111 1.93 -15.40 -4.57
N ILE A 112 1.63 -14.15 -4.91
CA ILE A 112 1.72 -13.59 -6.27
C ILE A 112 2.79 -12.52 -6.25
N ASP A 113 3.93 -12.79 -6.90
CA ASP A 113 5.13 -11.95 -6.90
C ASP A 113 5.54 -11.61 -8.34
N PRO A 114 4.97 -10.57 -8.96
CA PRO A 114 5.23 -10.24 -10.36
C PRO A 114 6.71 -9.99 -10.69
N LYS A 115 7.52 -9.69 -9.68
CA LYS A 115 8.97 -9.46 -9.83
C LYS A 115 9.81 -10.68 -9.47
N GLY A 116 9.24 -11.67 -8.79
CA GLY A 116 9.90 -12.91 -8.39
C GLY A 116 11.03 -12.72 -7.37
N ASN A 117 11.02 -11.65 -6.58
CA ASN A 117 12.15 -11.29 -5.72
C ASN A 117 11.81 -11.07 -4.22
N GLU A 118 10.54 -10.94 -3.86
CA GLU A 118 10.15 -10.67 -2.48
C GLU A 118 9.55 -11.89 -1.78
N LEU A 119 8.61 -12.57 -2.40
CA LEU A 119 7.84 -13.63 -1.76
C LEU A 119 8.41 -15.05 -2.01
N TYR A 120 9.38 -15.21 -2.92
CA TYR A 120 9.96 -16.51 -3.28
C TYR A 120 10.52 -17.29 -2.08
N LYS A 121 11.02 -16.59 -1.07
CA LYS A 121 11.61 -17.18 0.14
C LYS A 121 10.60 -18.00 0.95
N TYR A 122 9.30 -17.70 0.81
CA TYR A 122 8.22 -18.43 1.48
C TYR A 122 7.61 -19.54 0.60
N ALA A 123 8.04 -19.66 -0.66
CA ALA A 123 7.43 -20.55 -1.65
C ALA A 123 7.40 -22.04 -1.24
N LYS A 124 8.41 -22.48 -0.48
CA LYS A 124 8.56 -23.89 -0.05
C LYS A 124 7.94 -24.20 1.30
N LEU A 125 7.42 -23.20 1.99
CA LEU A 125 6.82 -23.41 3.30
C LEU A 125 5.51 -24.20 3.22
N PRO A 126 5.17 -24.98 4.25
CA PRO A 126 3.97 -25.83 4.26
C PRO A 126 2.68 -25.02 4.23
N HIS A 127 2.73 -23.75 4.60
CA HIS A 127 1.62 -22.79 4.54
C HIS A 127 1.33 -22.29 3.13
N THR A 128 2.29 -22.40 2.20
CA THR A 128 2.15 -21.88 0.85
C THR A 128 1.44 -22.89 -0.04
N LEU A 129 0.22 -22.54 -0.47
CA LEU A 129 -0.56 -23.33 -1.42
C LEU A 129 -0.02 -23.19 -2.84
N VAL A 130 0.25 -21.94 -3.22
CA VAL A 130 0.72 -21.56 -4.56
C VAL A 130 1.71 -20.41 -4.43
N TYR A 131 2.81 -20.48 -5.18
CA TYR A 131 3.69 -19.34 -5.46
C TYR A 131 3.71 -19.12 -6.97
N ALA A 132 3.45 -17.91 -7.41
CA ALA A 132 3.32 -17.55 -8.81
C ALA A 132 4.06 -16.22 -9.10
N TYR A 133 4.92 -16.23 -10.14
CA TYR A 133 5.66 -15.05 -10.59
C TYR A 133 5.58 -14.87 -12.12
N GLN A 134 5.28 -15.92 -12.87
CA GLN A 134 5.04 -15.81 -14.31
C GLN A 134 3.58 -15.39 -14.59
N PRO A 135 3.32 -14.68 -15.71
CA PRO A 135 1.98 -14.18 -16.02
C PRO A 135 0.88 -15.25 -15.98
N GLU A 136 1.12 -16.39 -16.60
CA GLU A 136 0.14 -17.49 -16.64
C GLU A 136 -0.06 -18.13 -15.26
N GLU A 137 1.02 -18.24 -14.46
CA GLU A 137 0.95 -18.77 -13.10
C GLU A 137 0.17 -17.85 -12.17
N MET A 138 0.36 -16.52 -12.27
CA MET A 138 -0.37 -15.53 -11.48
C MET A 138 -1.87 -15.58 -11.76
N LEU A 139 -2.25 -15.75 -13.04
CA LEU A 139 -3.66 -15.95 -13.40
C LEU A 139 -4.23 -17.23 -12.82
N LYS A 140 -3.50 -18.35 -12.92
CA LYS A 140 -3.90 -19.63 -12.34
C LYS A 140 -4.00 -19.55 -10.80
N ALA A 141 -3.10 -18.84 -10.14
CA ALA A 141 -3.14 -18.63 -8.69
C ALA A 141 -4.40 -17.88 -8.25
N LEU A 142 -4.81 -16.84 -8.98
CA LEU A 142 -6.06 -16.13 -8.75
C LEU A 142 -7.28 -16.98 -9.05
N GLN A 143 -7.24 -17.80 -10.13
CA GLN A 143 -8.32 -18.73 -10.43
C GLN A 143 -8.45 -19.78 -9.32
N TYR A 144 -7.35 -20.35 -8.85
CA TYR A 144 -7.33 -21.28 -7.73
C TYR A 144 -7.96 -20.66 -6.46
N ALA A 145 -7.64 -19.39 -6.14
CA ALA A 145 -8.27 -18.69 -5.04
C ALA A 145 -9.78 -18.53 -5.22
N MET A 146 -10.24 -18.29 -6.45
CA MET A 146 -11.66 -18.21 -6.81
C MET A 146 -12.36 -19.55 -6.67
N ASP A 147 -11.75 -20.63 -7.17
CA ASP A 147 -12.30 -21.98 -7.09
C ASP A 147 -12.45 -22.42 -5.64
N LEU A 148 -11.41 -22.19 -4.82
CA LEU A 148 -11.46 -22.41 -3.38
C LEU A 148 -12.58 -21.61 -2.70
N THR A 149 -12.75 -20.35 -3.11
CA THR A 149 -13.85 -19.51 -2.60
C THR A 149 -15.21 -20.09 -2.96
N ALA A 150 -15.37 -20.59 -4.20
CA ALA A 150 -16.62 -21.19 -4.66
C ALA A 150 -16.94 -22.50 -3.92
N GLU A 151 -15.93 -23.36 -3.70
CA GLU A 151 -16.05 -24.58 -2.88
C GLU A 151 -16.53 -24.27 -1.47
N ARG A 152 -15.93 -23.27 -0.81
CA ARG A 152 -16.32 -22.84 0.53
C ARG A 152 -17.73 -22.29 0.57
N PHE A 153 -18.17 -21.57 -0.46
CA PHE A 153 -19.55 -21.11 -0.59
C PHE A 153 -20.55 -22.25 -0.79
N GLN A 154 -20.13 -23.34 -1.41
CA GLN A 154 -20.97 -24.56 -1.48
C GLN A 154 -21.18 -25.12 -0.07
N VAL A 155 -20.13 -25.25 0.73
CA VAL A 155 -20.25 -25.69 2.13
C VAL A 155 -21.19 -24.78 2.91
N LEU A 156 -21.05 -23.44 2.80
CA LEU A 156 -21.92 -22.47 3.47
C LEU A 156 -23.40 -22.64 3.09
N ARG A 157 -23.70 -22.97 1.81
CA ARG A 157 -25.07 -23.24 1.38
C ARG A 157 -25.63 -24.56 1.95
N GLU A 158 -24.78 -25.55 2.15
CA GLU A 158 -25.14 -26.84 2.70
C GLU A 158 -25.36 -26.79 4.22
N THR A 159 -24.50 -26.01 4.94
CA THR A 159 -24.56 -25.90 6.40
C THR A 159 -25.52 -24.81 6.87
N GLY A 160 -25.77 -23.78 6.05
CA GLY A 160 -26.55 -22.61 6.45
C GLY A 160 -25.73 -21.59 7.28
N ASP A 161 -24.41 -21.75 7.39
CA ASP A 161 -23.56 -20.86 8.17
C ASP A 161 -23.28 -19.55 7.43
N ASP A 162 -23.09 -18.45 8.17
CA ASP A 162 -22.73 -17.14 7.63
C ASP A 162 -21.25 -17.07 7.22
N TYR A 163 -20.38 -17.85 7.85
CA TYR A 163 -18.94 -17.86 7.66
C TYR A 163 -18.39 -19.28 7.61
N TYR A 164 -17.45 -19.51 6.69
CA TYR A 164 -16.76 -20.79 6.58
C TYR A 164 -16.00 -21.15 7.87
N ASN A 165 -16.25 -22.34 8.41
CA ASN A 165 -15.59 -22.84 9.61
C ASN A 165 -14.36 -23.66 9.27
N GLY A 166 -13.28 -22.99 8.83
CA GLY A 166 -12.03 -23.62 8.46
C GLY A 166 -10.86 -22.63 8.44
N SER A 167 -9.80 -23.01 7.75
CA SER A 167 -8.57 -22.20 7.67
C SER A 167 -8.78 -20.86 6.96
N ASP A 168 -8.05 -19.83 7.41
CA ASP A 168 -7.87 -18.60 6.65
C ASP A 168 -6.93 -18.84 5.46
N VAL A 169 -7.21 -18.19 4.34
CA VAL A 169 -6.30 -18.17 3.19
C VAL A 169 -5.99 -16.73 2.83
N TYR A 170 -4.70 -16.40 2.83
CA TYR A 170 -4.21 -15.06 2.50
C TYR A 170 -3.61 -15.05 1.09
N VAL A 171 -4.17 -14.24 0.22
CA VAL A 171 -3.66 -14.01 -1.15
C VAL A 171 -2.80 -12.74 -1.10
N PHE A 172 -1.49 -12.89 -1.04
CA PHE A 172 -0.53 -11.79 -1.06
C PHE A 172 -0.17 -11.44 -2.51
N ILE A 173 -0.22 -10.15 -2.85
CA ILE A 173 0.17 -9.61 -4.15
C ILE A 173 1.17 -8.48 -3.91
N ASP A 174 2.48 -8.73 -4.12
CA ASP A 174 3.57 -7.80 -3.78
C ASP A 174 3.53 -6.48 -4.58
N GLU A 175 3.36 -6.53 -5.89
CA GLU A 175 3.25 -5.31 -6.70
C GLU A 175 2.01 -5.36 -7.59
N PHE A 176 0.91 -4.90 -7.04
CA PHE A 176 -0.38 -4.89 -7.72
C PHE A 176 -0.39 -4.05 -9.01
N ALA A 177 0.43 -2.99 -9.07
CA ALA A 177 0.54 -2.15 -10.25
C ALA A 177 1.09 -2.94 -11.46
N ASP A 178 2.07 -3.80 -11.24
CA ASP A 178 2.66 -4.62 -12.31
C ASP A 178 1.63 -5.66 -12.81
N LEU A 179 0.94 -6.33 -11.91
CA LEU A 179 -0.13 -7.28 -12.24
C LEU A 179 -1.25 -6.60 -13.05
N MET A 180 -1.71 -5.42 -12.61
CA MET A 180 -2.77 -4.67 -13.30
C MET A 180 -2.32 -4.11 -14.66
N THR A 181 -1.05 -3.78 -14.81
CA THR A 181 -0.51 -3.25 -16.07
C THR A 181 -0.38 -4.37 -17.11
N THR A 182 0.06 -5.55 -16.70
CA THR A 182 0.31 -6.68 -17.60
C THR A 182 -0.95 -7.47 -17.93
N GLN A 183 -1.83 -7.69 -16.95
CA GLN A 183 -2.98 -8.58 -17.06
C GLN A 183 -4.31 -7.98 -16.58
N GLY A 184 -4.37 -6.66 -16.39
CA GLY A 184 -5.49 -5.99 -15.72
C GLY A 184 -6.88 -6.32 -16.26
N LYS A 185 -7.01 -6.58 -17.56
CA LYS A 185 -8.31 -6.96 -18.18
C LYS A 185 -8.84 -8.29 -17.63
N THR A 186 -7.96 -9.26 -17.39
CA THR A 186 -8.30 -10.61 -16.95
C THR A 186 -8.36 -10.71 -15.42
N VAL A 187 -7.38 -10.11 -14.71
CA VAL A 187 -7.26 -10.27 -13.26
C VAL A 187 -8.19 -9.35 -12.47
N LYS A 188 -8.54 -8.16 -13.01
CA LYS A 188 -9.42 -7.21 -12.31
C LYS A 188 -10.75 -7.83 -11.88
N PRO A 189 -11.51 -8.54 -12.75
CA PRO A 189 -12.77 -9.18 -12.34
C PRO A 189 -12.59 -10.24 -11.25
N LEU A 190 -11.49 -11.03 -11.33
CA LEU A 190 -11.20 -12.06 -10.33
C LEU A 190 -10.93 -11.45 -8.96
N ILE A 191 -10.06 -10.44 -8.90
CA ILE A 191 -9.73 -9.76 -7.65
C ILE A 191 -10.95 -9.05 -7.07
N GLN A 192 -11.73 -8.35 -7.90
CA GLN A 192 -12.96 -7.72 -7.45
C GLN A 192 -13.93 -8.76 -6.84
N ARG A 193 -14.08 -9.90 -7.48
CA ARG A 193 -14.96 -10.96 -7.00
C ARG A 193 -14.44 -11.62 -5.72
N LEU A 194 -13.13 -11.88 -5.64
CA LEU A 194 -12.49 -12.37 -4.40
C LEU A 194 -12.74 -11.40 -3.23
N CYS A 195 -12.57 -10.09 -3.45
CA CYS A 195 -12.81 -9.10 -2.42
C CYS A 195 -14.28 -9.03 -1.99
N GLN A 196 -15.23 -9.28 -2.88
CA GLN A 196 -16.66 -9.29 -2.54
C GLN A 196 -17.08 -10.53 -1.74
N LEU A 197 -16.49 -11.69 -2.04
CA LEU A 197 -16.87 -12.97 -1.48
C LEU A 197 -15.96 -13.45 -0.34
N GLY A 198 -14.70 -12.99 -0.34
CA GLY A 198 -13.64 -13.51 0.50
C GLY A 198 -13.96 -13.49 1.99
N ARG A 199 -14.70 -12.50 2.47
CA ARG A 199 -15.07 -12.37 3.89
C ARG A 199 -15.76 -13.62 4.41
N ALA A 200 -16.84 -14.05 3.77
CA ALA A 200 -17.60 -15.22 4.20
C ALA A 200 -16.82 -16.53 4.01
N ALA A 201 -16.02 -16.59 2.92
CA ALA A 201 -15.19 -17.74 2.60
C ALA A 201 -13.85 -17.79 3.37
N ARG A 202 -13.52 -16.80 4.21
CA ARG A 202 -12.22 -16.68 4.88
C ARG A 202 -11.04 -16.67 3.91
N VAL A 203 -11.20 -15.96 2.79
CA VAL A 203 -10.14 -15.68 1.80
C VAL A 203 -9.83 -14.19 1.85
N HIS A 204 -8.64 -13.86 2.30
CA HIS A 204 -8.18 -12.50 2.55
C HIS A 204 -7.25 -12.05 1.43
N VAL A 205 -7.48 -10.89 0.84
CA VAL A 205 -6.61 -10.33 -0.19
C VAL A 205 -5.74 -9.24 0.43
N VAL A 206 -4.43 -9.38 0.31
CA VAL A 206 -3.42 -8.41 0.75
C VAL A 206 -2.72 -7.87 -0.48
N ILE A 207 -2.91 -6.59 -0.76
CA ILE A 207 -2.33 -5.93 -1.94
C ILE A 207 -1.24 -4.98 -1.48
N CYS A 208 -0.04 -5.14 -2.06
CA CYS A 208 1.03 -4.14 -1.97
C CYS A 208 1.13 -3.35 -3.27
N THR A 209 1.36 -2.03 -3.20
CA THR A 209 1.61 -1.20 -4.38
C THR A 209 2.43 0.04 -4.11
N GLN A 210 3.27 0.40 -5.08
CA GLN A 210 4.02 1.66 -5.10
C GLN A 210 3.27 2.77 -5.84
N THR A 211 2.20 2.42 -6.57
CA THR A 211 1.48 3.33 -7.45
C THR A 211 -0.01 3.35 -7.09
N PRO A 212 -0.41 4.11 -6.05
CA PRO A 212 -1.77 4.11 -5.53
C PRO A 212 -2.73 5.01 -6.34
N ILE A 213 -2.64 4.98 -7.67
CA ILE A 213 -3.51 5.78 -8.55
C ILE A 213 -4.77 5.01 -8.92
N ALA A 214 -5.85 5.73 -9.26
CA ALA A 214 -7.14 5.13 -9.59
C ALA A 214 -7.09 4.16 -10.79
N LYS A 215 -6.14 4.35 -11.72
CA LYS A 215 -5.92 3.43 -12.85
C LYS A 215 -5.41 2.07 -12.38
N VAL A 216 -4.62 2.03 -11.31
CA VAL A 216 -4.03 0.81 -10.73
C VAL A 216 -5.00 0.17 -9.73
N ILE A 217 -5.54 0.97 -8.81
CA ILE A 217 -6.54 0.50 -7.84
C ILE A 217 -7.86 1.21 -8.13
N PRO A 218 -8.68 0.66 -9.02
CA PRO A 218 -10.00 1.22 -9.33
C PRO A 218 -10.88 1.29 -8.09
N THR A 219 -11.81 2.23 -8.08
CA THR A 219 -12.70 2.46 -6.93
C THR A 219 -13.46 1.20 -6.54
N GLU A 220 -13.87 0.39 -7.52
CA GLU A 220 -14.62 -0.86 -7.33
C GLU A 220 -13.82 -1.95 -6.59
N ILE A 221 -12.49 -1.88 -6.67
CA ILE A 221 -11.59 -2.74 -5.89
C ILE A 221 -11.30 -2.06 -4.55
N LYS A 222 -10.93 -0.77 -4.57
CA LYS A 222 -10.51 -0.03 -3.38
C LYS A 222 -11.58 0.02 -2.27
N CYS A 223 -12.85 0.06 -2.62
CA CYS A 223 -13.95 0.09 -1.64
C CYS A 223 -14.07 -1.20 -0.79
N ASN A 224 -13.42 -2.29 -1.19
CA ASN A 224 -13.39 -3.53 -0.40
C ASN A 224 -12.18 -3.57 0.57
N PHE A 225 -11.26 -2.60 0.50
CA PHE A 225 -10.10 -2.51 1.36
C PHE A 225 -10.32 -1.44 2.43
N ASP A 226 -11.11 -1.79 3.45
CA ASP A 226 -11.39 -0.89 4.57
C ASP A 226 -10.17 -0.74 5.49
N SER A 227 -9.27 -1.72 5.47
CA SER A 227 -8.03 -1.70 6.26
C SER A 227 -6.84 -1.39 5.36
N ARG A 228 -6.01 -0.40 5.78
CA ARG A 228 -4.92 0.11 4.95
C ARG A 228 -3.71 0.49 5.78
N PHE A 229 -2.54 0.09 5.29
CA PHE A 229 -1.27 0.68 5.67
C PHE A 229 -0.85 1.74 4.65
N GLY A 230 -0.92 3.00 5.05
CA GLY A 230 -0.38 4.12 4.29
C GLY A 230 1.03 4.45 4.76
N LEU A 231 2.03 4.18 3.94
CA LEU A 231 3.42 4.56 4.17
C LEU A 231 3.73 5.86 3.43
N ARG A 232 4.96 6.40 3.57
CA ARG A 232 5.32 7.66 2.91
C ARG A 232 4.99 7.62 1.41
N THR A 233 4.32 8.68 0.94
CA THR A 233 3.98 8.89 -0.47
C THR A 233 4.83 9.98 -1.10
N ARG A 234 4.76 10.09 -2.44
CA ARG A 234 5.43 11.15 -3.20
C ARG A 234 4.68 12.47 -3.15
N SER A 235 3.35 12.40 -3.01
CA SER A 235 2.47 13.56 -3.10
C SER A 235 1.28 13.46 -2.17
N ALA A 236 0.69 14.62 -1.85
CA ALA A 236 -0.57 14.71 -1.13
C ALA A 236 -1.74 14.05 -1.90
N GLN A 237 -1.65 13.97 -3.24
CA GLN A 237 -2.65 13.28 -4.05
C GLN A 237 -2.57 11.76 -3.84
N ASP A 238 -1.36 11.19 -3.80
CA ASP A 238 -1.17 9.76 -3.50
C ASP A 238 -1.67 9.43 -2.10
N SER A 239 -1.41 10.32 -1.11
CA SER A 239 -1.95 10.19 0.24
C SER A 239 -3.49 10.11 0.21
N ARG A 240 -4.16 11.05 -0.47
CA ARG A 240 -5.62 11.01 -0.62
C ARG A 240 -6.11 9.74 -1.32
N ASN A 241 -5.37 9.25 -2.29
CA ASN A 241 -5.73 8.00 -2.98
C ASN A 241 -5.69 6.78 -2.04
N ILE A 242 -4.78 6.76 -1.05
CA ILE A 242 -4.63 5.65 -0.11
C ILE A 242 -5.62 5.79 1.05
N ILE A 243 -5.53 6.89 1.81
CA ILE A 243 -6.22 7.05 3.09
C ILE A 243 -7.37 8.08 3.07
N GLY A 244 -7.71 8.63 1.90
CA GLY A 244 -8.77 9.64 1.76
C GLY A 244 -8.39 11.05 2.20
N LYS A 245 -7.23 11.25 2.83
CA LYS A 245 -6.71 12.53 3.34
C LYS A 245 -5.24 12.70 3.04
N THR A 246 -4.72 13.90 3.22
CA THR A 246 -3.29 14.22 3.13
C THR A 246 -2.57 13.83 4.42
N GLY A 247 -1.23 13.70 4.38
CA GLY A 247 -0.39 13.48 5.54
C GLY A 247 0.67 12.41 5.34
N LEU A 248 0.46 11.42 4.46
CA LEU A 248 1.46 10.39 4.19
C LEU A 248 2.71 10.95 3.50
N GLU A 249 2.58 12.02 2.72
CA GLU A 249 3.71 12.73 2.09
C GLU A 249 4.63 13.40 3.11
N LEU A 250 4.13 13.63 4.32
CA LEU A 250 4.87 14.25 5.43
C LEU A 250 5.49 13.23 6.38
N LEU A 251 5.27 11.94 6.17
CA LEU A 251 5.90 10.89 6.97
C LEU A 251 7.42 10.90 6.78
N PRO A 252 8.21 10.46 7.77
CA PRO A 252 9.63 10.18 7.58
C PRO A 252 9.82 9.14 6.47
N GLU A 253 11.05 9.01 5.99
CA GLU A 253 11.33 8.14 4.85
C GLU A 253 10.98 6.67 5.13
N TYR A 254 11.21 6.23 6.36
CA TYR A 254 10.88 4.89 6.85
C TYR A 254 10.57 4.87 8.35
N GLY A 255 10.06 3.75 8.80
CA GLY A 255 9.83 3.45 10.21
C GLY A 255 8.54 4.02 10.77
N GLU A 256 7.75 4.76 10.00
CA GLU A 256 6.42 5.20 10.38
C GLU A 256 5.41 4.96 9.27
N GLY A 257 4.18 4.66 9.65
CA GLY A 257 3.05 4.48 8.76
C GLY A 257 1.76 4.93 9.40
N TYR A 258 0.75 5.03 8.59
CA TYR A 258 -0.62 5.25 9.01
C TYR A 258 -1.40 3.97 8.79
N TYR A 259 -1.94 3.41 9.86
CA TYR A 259 -2.80 2.24 9.79
C TYR A 259 -4.23 2.65 10.09
N MET A 260 -5.14 2.26 9.22
CA MET A 260 -6.58 2.47 9.38
C MET A 260 -7.34 1.18 9.21
N THR A 261 -8.38 1.04 9.99
CA THR A 261 -9.38 -0.03 9.96
C THR A 261 -10.77 0.59 10.06
N PRO A 262 -11.86 -0.17 9.89
CA PRO A 262 -13.21 0.34 10.14
C PRO A 262 -13.45 0.86 11.57
N LYS A 263 -12.63 0.43 12.53
CA LYS A 263 -12.79 0.78 13.96
C LYS A 263 -11.93 1.93 14.41
N GLU A 264 -10.70 2.01 13.89
CA GLU A 264 -9.75 3.02 14.31
C GLU A 264 -8.74 3.37 13.22
N GLU A 265 -8.13 4.52 13.37
CA GLU A 265 -7.02 4.97 12.52
C GLU A 265 -5.98 5.71 13.35
N SER A 266 -4.70 5.46 13.10
CA SER A 266 -3.60 6.11 13.82
C SER A 266 -2.28 6.02 13.08
N TYR A 267 -1.33 6.87 13.47
CA TYR A 267 0.07 6.72 13.10
C TYR A 267 0.74 5.68 14.01
N TYR A 268 1.56 4.82 13.41
CA TYR A 268 2.30 3.78 14.11
C TYR A 268 3.77 3.83 13.74
N LYS A 269 4.62 3.51 14.71
CA LYS A 269 5.98 3.07 14.45
C LYS A 269 5.87 1.66 13.87
N ILE A 270 6.30 1.50 12.63
CA ILE A 270 6.23 0.19 11.95
C ILE A 270 7.26 -0.75 12.59
N PRO A 271 6.84 -1.91 13.08
CA PRO A 271 7.76 -2.93 13.55
C PRO A 271 8.73 -3.34 12.44
N TYR A 272 9.99 -3.49 12.78
CA TYR A 272 11.02 -3.94 11.84
C TYR A 272 11.43 -5.36 12.18
N VAL A 273 10.96 -6.31 11.37
CA VAL A 273 11.45 -7.69 11.39
C VAL A 273 12.66 -7.75 10.46
N THR A 274 13.79 -8.14 10.99
CA THR A 274 15.05 -8.18 10.23
C THR A 274 15.07 -9.35 9.26
N LYS A 275 15.94 -9.26 8.24
CA LYS A 275 16.13 -10.38 7.29
C LYS A 275 16.63 -11.64 7.97
N ASP A 276 17.39 -11.51 9.05
CA ASP A 276 17.92 -12.66 9.78
C ASP A 276 16.83 -13.32 10.62
N GLU A 277 15.97 -12.56 11.30
CA GLU A 277 14.78 -13.10 11.98
C GLU A 277 13.88 -13.85 11.02
N ILE A 278 13.62 -13.29 9.82
CA ILE A 278 12.82 -13.97 8.78
C ILE A 278 13.50 -15.29 8.33
N ARG A 279 14.82 -15.30 8.15
CA ARG A 279 15.56 -16.51 7.80
C ARG A 279 15.49 -17.58 8.90
N GLU A 280 15.60 -17.16 10.16
CA GLU A 280 15.46 -18.06 11.31
C GLU A 280 14.05 -18.67 11.35
N THR A 281 13.02 -17.87 11.16
CA THR A 281 11.63 -18.36 11.07
C THR A 281 11.46 -19.39 9.95
N ILE A 282 11.97 -19.09 8.75
CA ILE A 282 11.91 -20.01 7.60
C ILE A 282 12.67 -21.30 7.88
N ALA A 283 13.91 -21.19 8.38
CA ALA A 283 14.75 -22.35 8.71
C ALA A 283 14.10 -23.24 9.77
N TRP A 284 13.48 -22.66 10.78
CA TRP A 284 12.72 -23.41 11.78
C TRP A 284 11.57 -24.21 11.14
N TRP A 285 10.81 -23.61 10.23
CA TRP A 285 9.71 -24.31 9.53
C TRP A 285 10.23 -25.40 8.60
N GLU A 286 11.34 -25.17 7.89
CA GLU A 286 11.99 -26.20 7.04
C GLU A 286 12.46 -27.40 7.87
N ASP A 287 13.03 -27.16 9.05
CA ASP A 287 13.44 -28.23 9.99
C ASP A 287 12.21 -28.99 10.50
N GLN A 288 11.14 -28.30 10.91
CA GLN A 288 9.90 -28.96 11.32
C GLN A 288 9.29 -29.82 10.20
N MET A 289 9.37 -29.38 8.94
CA MET A 289 8.92 -30.19 7.80
C MET A 289 9.73 -31.48 7.67
N GLN A 290 11.06 -31.40 7.78
CA GLN A 290 11.95 -32.57 7.71
C GLN A 290 11.67 -33.56 8.85
N GLN A 291 11.56 -33.08 10.07
CA GLN A 291 11.32 -33.92 11.27
C GLN A 291 9.97 -34.64 11.20
N ASN A 292 8.95 -34.03 10.56
CA ASN A 292 7.61 -34.60 10.47
C ASN A 292 7.31 -35.27 9.12
N GLY A 293 8.33 -35.45 8.26
CA GLY A 293 8.18 -36.14 6.96
C GLY A 293 7.30 -35.41 5.96
N LEU A 294 7.14 -34.09 6.10
CA LEU A 294 6.36 -33.27 5.18
C LEU A 294 7.21 -32.84 3.99
N ASN A 295 6.78 -33.16 2.79
CA ASN A 295 7.42 -32.65 1.59
C ASN A 295 6.96 -31.22 1.27
N PRO A 296 7.86 -30.35 0.77
CA PRO A 296 7.45 -29.07 0.21
C PRO A 296 6.35 -29.30 -0.84
N ARG A 297 5.28 -28.54 -0.81
CA ARG A 297 4.29 -28.60 -1.88
C ARG A 297 4.99 -28.19 -3.17
N LYS A 298 4.84 -28.98 -4.23
CA LYS A 298 5.35 -28.62 -5.56
C LYS A 298 4.64 -27.33 -5.96
N ALA A 299 5.42 -26.30 -6.33
CA ALA A 299 4.88 -25.15 -7.02
C ALA A 299 4.08 -25.67 -8.24
N ALA A 300 2.84 -25.22 -8.32
CA ALA A 300 1.91 -25.64 -9.37
C ALA A 300 2.28 -24.99 -10.70
#